data_8be0b8c29a398c7608bba31ebf648500
#
_entry.id   8be0b8c29a398c7608bba31ebf648500
#
_cell.length_a   1.000
_cell.length_b   1.000
_cell.length_c   1.000
_cell.angle_alpha   90.00
_cell.angle_beta   90.00
_cell.angle_gamma   90.00
#
_symmetry.space_group_name_H-M   'P 1'
#
loop_
_entity.id
_entity.type
_entity.pdbx_description
1 polymer ?
#
loop_
_entity_poly.entity_id
_entity_poly.type
_entity_poly.pdbx_seq_one_letter_code
_entity_poly.pdbx_strand_id
1 'polypeptide(L)'
;MLNTRSVHGLKLVAYVAADPHYLPVTVAKLSRQLGLSVSYTERLVRELNDQGLLSAHRGPGGGYMLQICVDELSVWDIAKCFEDGEAKSENKLSSPESNGFALFKEEFEEIKQHFLQNFPLAEITKLVPKNIFATETDFLVKHFKPLLKNVLPKAPNSVFDLANFMQLRAA
;
A
#
# COMPACT_ATOMS: atom_id res chain seq x y z
N MET A 1 -18.38 -10.01 11.17
CA MET A 1 -18.33 -9.15 9.97
C MET A 1 -17.02 -8.40 10.00
N LEU A 2 -16.37 -8.16 8.85
CA LEU A 2 -15.23 -7.24 8.82
C LEU A 2 -15.69 -5.86 9.25
N ASN A 3 -14.92 -5.20 10.12
CA ASN A 3 -15.25 -3.84 10.54
C ASN A 3 -14.97 -2.84 9.41
N THR A 4 -15.54 -1.66 9.49
CA THR A 4 -15.40 -0.61 8.45
C THR A 4 -13.94 -0.20 8.24
N ARG A 5 -13.12 -0.23 9.31
CA ARG A 5 -11.68 0.09 9.23
C ARG A 5 -10.93 -0.97 8.42
N SER A 6 -11.19 -2.26 8.69
CA SER A 6 -10.61 -3.37 7.92
C SER A 6 -10.96 -3.29 6.44
N VAL A 7 -12.23 -2.96 6.12
CA VAL A 7 -12.67 -2.79 4.73
C VAL A 7 -11.95 -1.63 4.05
N HIS A 8 -11.78 -0.49 4.74
CA HIS A 8 -11.03 0.64 4.19
C HIS A 8 -9.53 0.32 4.05
N GLY A 9 -8.95 -0.40 5.01
CA GLY A 9 -7.58 -0.89 4.93
C GLY A 9 -7.36 -1.81 3.73
N LEU A 10 -8.26 -2.79 3.52
CA LEU A 10 -8.23 -3.68 2.36
C LEU A 10 -8.31 -2.91 1.04
N LYS A 11 -9.24 -1.96 0.92
CA LYS A 11 -9.33 -1.10 -0.27
C LYS A 11 -8.03 -0.33 -0.49
N LEU A 12 -7.46 0.24 0.56
CA LEU A 12 -6.22 1.01 0.49
C LEU A 12 -5.06 0.15 -0.02
N VAL A 13 -4.85 -1.02 0.57
CA VAL A 13 -3.78 -1.94 0.16
C VAL A 13 -4.01 -2.43 -1.27
N ALA A 14 -5.25 -2.76 -1.65
CA ALA A 14 -5.58 -3.16 -3.01
C ALA A 14 -5.27 -2.06 -4.03
N TYR A 15 -5.50 -0.78 -3.69
CA TYR A 15 -5.11 0.35 -4.55
C TYR A 15 -3.61 0.51 -4.69
N VAL A 16 -2.85 0.39 -3.60
CA VAL A 16 -1.39 0.44 -3.65
C VAL A 16 -0.83 -0.71 -4.49
N ALA A 17 -1.41 -1.91 -4.34
CA ALA A 17 -1.03 -3.11 -5.07
C ALA A 17 -1.37 -3.06 -6.56
N ALA A 18 -2.42 -2.35 -6.93
CA ALA A 18 -2.91 -2.29 -8.31
C ALA A 18 -2.08 -1.37 -9.23
N ASP A 19 -1.13 -0.60 -8.68
CA ASP A 19 -0.25 0.24 -9.51
C ASP A 19 0.70 -0.65 -10.34
N PRO A 20 0.56 -0.67 -11.68
CA PRO A 20 1.36 -1.53 -12.55
C PRO A 20 2.85 -1.16 -12.57
N HIS A 21 3.20 0.03 -12.10
CA HIS A 21 4.56 0.55 -12.08
C HIS A 21 5.24 0.37 -10.72
N TYR A 22 4.52 -0.17 -9.72
CA TYR A 22 5.03 -0.29 -8.34
C TYR A 22 5.60 1.02 -7.79
N LEU A 23 4.98 2.14 -8.16
CA LEU A 23 5.41 3.46 -7.70
C LEU A 23 4.81 3.80 -6.35
N PRO A 24 5.52 4.59 -5.52
CA PRO A 24 4.98 5.03 -4.25
C PRO A 24 3.70 5.87 -4.44
N VAL A 25 2.65 5.55 -3.70
CA VAL A 25 1.36 6.24 -3.77
C VAL A 25 1.23 7.19 -2.59
N THR A 26 0.93 8.47 -2.86
CA THR A 26 0.77 9.48 -1.80
C THR A 26 -0.56 9.31 -1.06
N VAL A 27 -0.59 9.70 0.22
CA VAL A 27 -1.83 9.68 1.03
C VAL A 27 -2.92 10.54 0.41
N ALA A 28 -2.58 11.69 -0.16
CA ALA A 28 -3.53 12.57 -0.83
C ALA A 28 -4.20 11.89 -2.04
N LYS A 29 -3.45 11.07 -2.79
CA LYS A 29 -3.98 10.28 -3.91
C LYS A 29 -4.90 9.18 -3.38
N LEU A 30 -4.48 8.43 -2.36
CA LEU A 30 -5.28 7.39 -1.73
C LEU A 30 -6.59 7.93 -1.14
N SER A 31 -6.54 9.03 -0.39
CA SER A 31 -7.73 9.66 0.21
C SER A 31 -8.76 10.06 -0.84
N ARG A 32 -8.30 10.65 -1.95
CA ARG A 32 -9.16 11.04 -3.07
C ARG A 32 -9.81 9.83 -3.73
N GLN A 33 -9.05 8.77 -3.98
CA GLN A 33 -9.54 7.55 -4.61
C GLN A 33 -10.54 6.79 -3.74
N LEU A 34 -10.30 6.77 -2.43
CA LEU A 34 -11.16 6.08 -1.48
C LEU A 34 -12.37 6.91 -1.04
N GLY A 35 -12.40 8.22 -1.37
CA GLY A 35 -13.42 9.14 -0.87
C GLY A 35 -13.33 9.36 0.65
N LEU A 36 -12.14 9.25 1.23
CA LEU A 36 -11.89 9.39 2.66
C LEU A 36 -11.17 10.71 2.98
N SER A 37 -11.27 11.18 4.23
CA SER A 37 -10.46 12.32 4.66
C SER A 37 -8.96 11.95 4.68
N VAL A 38 -8.11 12.95 4.42
CA VAL A 38 -6.65 12.76 4.44
C VAL A 38 -6.19 12.25 5.79
N SER A 39 -6.63 12.87 6.89
CA SER A 39 -6.23 12.47 8.25
C SER A 39 -6.64 11.03 8.61
N TYR A 40 -7.81 10.60 8.16
CA TYR A 40 -8.24 9.21 8.38
C TYR A 40 -7.39 8.24 7.53
N THR A 41 -7.10 8.60 6.29
CA THR A 41 -6.24 7.79 5.41
C THR A 41 -4.80 7.70 5.96
N GLU A 42 -4.24 8.79 6.48
CA GLU A 42 -2.93 8.80 7.16
C GLU A 42 -2.89 7.84 8.34
N ARG A 43 -3.97 7.79 9.12
CA ARG A 43 -4.09 6.87 10.26
C ARG A 43 -4.08 5.42 9.81
N LEU A 44 -4.86 5.06 8.78
CA LEU A 44 -4.89 3.71 8.21
C LEU A 44 -3.52 3.32 7.65
N VAL A 45 -2.89 4.22 6.90
CA VAL A 45 -1.55 3.99 6.33
C VAL A 45 -0.51 3.78 7.42
N ARG A 46 -0.57 4.56 8.52
CA ARG A 46 0.35 4.40 9.66
C ARG A 46 0.19 3.03 10.30
N GLU A 47 -1.04 2.59 10.57
CA GLU A 47 -1.31 1.28 11.14
C GLU A 47 -0.75 0.15 10.27
N LEU A 48 -0.94 0.22 8.95
CA LEU A 48 -0.39 -0.76 7.99
C LEU A 48 1.14 -0.70 7.89
N ASN A 49 1.73 0.49 7.99
CA ASN A 49 3.18 0.66 8.00
C ASN A 49 3.81 0.12 9.30
N ASP A 50 3.16 0.35 10.44
CA ASP A 50 3.62 -0.15 11.76
C ASP A 50 3.59 -1.68 11.81
N GLN A 51 2.68 -2.32 11.06
CA GLN A 51 2.62 -3.77 10.90
C GLN A 51 3.55 -4.30 9.78
N GLY A 52 4.32 -3.44 9.13
CA GLY A 52 5.26 -3.82 8.08
C GLY A 52 4.64 -4.23 6.75
N LEU A 53 3.36 -3.95 6.53
CA LEU A 53 2.69 -4.22 5.25
C LEU A 53 2.98 -3.15 4.20
N LEU A 54 3.16 -1.91 4.63
CA LEU A 54 3.56 -0.79 3.80
C LEU A 54 4.94 -0.27 4.20
N SER A 55 5.64 0.32 3.25
CA SER A 55 6.87 1.08 3.49
C SER A 55 6.75 2.49 2.97
N ALA A 56 7.30 3.46 3.74
CA ALA A 56 7.28 4.87 3.39
C ALA A 56 8.54 5.26 2.61
N HIS A 57 8.36 5.87 1.45
CA HIS A 57 9.43 6.43 0.64
C HIS A 57 9.40 7.96 0.72
N ARG A 58 10.51 8.57 1.12
CA ARG A 58 10.67 10.03 1.26
C ARG A 58 11.22 10.65 -0.01
N GLY A 59 10.90 11.92 -0.24
CA GLY A 59 11.45 12.72 -1.32
C GLY A 59 10.44 13.05 -2.43
N PRO A 60 10.89 13.72 -3.51
CA PRO A 60 10.07 13.99 -4.69
C PRO A 60 9.58 12.67 -5.31
N GLY A 61 8.27 12.51 -5.48
CA GLY A 61 7.66 11.25 -5.93
C GLY A 61 7.50 10.20 -4.82
N GLY A 62 7.73 10.58 -3.55
CA GLY A 62 7.55 9.70 -2.39
C GLY A 62 6.10 9.36 -2.12
N GLY A 63 5.90 8.44 -1.20
CA GLY A 63 4.59 7.89 -0.82
C GLY A 63 4.75 6.56 -0.13
N TYR A 64 3.77 5.70 -0.27
CA TYR A 64 3.74 4.38 0.33
C TYR A 64 3.67 3.31 -0.74
N MET A 65 4.38 2.22 -0.55
CA MET A 65 4.33 1.03 -1.39
C MET A 65 4.21 -0.23 -0.52
N LEU A 66 3.81 -1.33 -1.12
CA LEU A 66 3.81 -2.62 -0.46
C LEU A 66 5.23 -3.06 -0.15
N GLN A 67 5.42 -3.61 1.05
CA GLN A 67 6.68 -4.20 1.48
C GLN A 67 6.74 -5.70 1.18
N ILE A 68 5.60 -6.34 1.08
CA ILE A 68 5.42 -7.78 0.86
C ILE A 68 4.75 -7.99 -0.50
N CYS A 69 5.09 -9.07 -1.19
CA CYS A 69 4.45 -9.42 -2.46
C CYS A 69 2.94 -9.67 -2.27
N VAL A 70 2.13 -9.18 -3.22
CA VAL A 70 0.66 -9.32 -3.19
C VAL A 70 0.22 -10.79 -3.11
N ASP A 71 0.97 -11.67 -3.79
CA ASP A 71 0.66 -13.10 -3.85
C ASP A 71 0.91 -13.84 -2.52
N GLU A 72 1.72 -13.23 -1.63
CA GLU A 72 2.02 -13.76 -0.30
C GLU A 72 1.06 -13.25 0.78
N LEU A 73 0.23 -12.24 0.46
CA LEU A 73 -0.68 -11.61 1.40
C LEU A 73 -2.09 -12.21 1.30
N SER A 74 -2.64 -12.53 2.46
CA SER A 74 -4.05 -12.88 2.61
C SER A 74 -4.89 -11.66 3.03
N VAL A 75 -6.19 -11.76 2.85
CA VAL A 75 -7.14 -10.75 3.35
C VAL A 75 -7.07 -10.63 4.88
N TRP A 76 -6.79 -11.75 5.56
CA TRP A 76 -6.63 -11.76 7.01
C TRP A 76 -5.43 -10.93 7.49
N ASP A 77 -4.30 -10.96 6.77
CA ASP A 77 -3.11 -10.20 7.15
C ASP A 77 -3.37 -8.70 7.24
N ILE A 78 -4.30 -8.20 6.44
CA ILE A 78 -4.71 -6.80 6.47
C ILE A 78 -5.81 -6.59 7.52
N ALA A 79 -6.80 -7.47 7.59
CA ALA A 79 -7.92 -7.33 8.51
C ALA A 79 -7.48 -7.31 9.97
N LYS A 80 -6.54 -8.19 10.35
CA LYS A 80 -6.00 -8.29 11.72
C LYS A 80 -5.37 -6.98 12.22
N CYS A 81 -4.79 -6.16 11.32
CA CYS A 81 -4.21 -4.87 11.71
C CYS A 81 -5.22 -3.91 12.34
N PHE A 82 -6.51 -4.11 12.07
CA PHE A 82 -7.59 -3.21 12.48
C PHE A 82 -8.56 -3.85 13.48
N GLU A 83 -8.39 -5.12 13.83
CA GLU A 83 -9.30 -5.82 14.77
C GLU A 83 -8.97 -5.53 16.24
N ASP A 84 -7.71 -5.33 16.60
CA ASP A 84 -7.27 -5.13 17.98
C ASP A 84 -7.83 -3.84 18.63
N GLY A 85 -8.39 -2.91 17.86
CA GLY A 85 -8.97 -1.66 18.36
C GLY A 85 -10.38 -1.80 18.92
N GLU A 86 -11.15 -2.83 18.59
CA GLU A 86 -12.55 -2.98 18.98
C GLU A 86 -12.76 -3.92 20.18
N ALA A 87 -11.82 -4.81 20.47
CA ALA A 87 -11.91 -5.75 21.59
C ALA A 87 -11.97 -5.07 22.98
N LYS A 88 -11.70 -3.76 23.09
CA LYS A 88 -11.75 -3.00 24.34
C LYS A 88 -13.06 -2.27 24.61
N SER A 89 -14.01 -2.28 23.70
CA SER A 89 -15.26 -1.52 23.83
C SER A 89 -16.51 -2.37 24.06
N GLU A 90 -16.42 -3.68 24.06
CA GLU A 90 -17.54 -4.52 24.49
C GLU A 90 -17.65 -4.49 26.02
N ASN A 91 -18.51 -3.60 26.50
CA ASN A 91 -19.01 -3.60 27.88
C ASN A 91 -19.42 -5.03 28.26
N LYS A 92 -18.73 -5.57 29.28
CA LYS A 92 -19.18 -6.75 30.01
C LYS A 92 -20.53 -6.47 30.67
N LEU A 93 -21.63 -6.60 29.94
CA LEU A 93 -22.90 -6.94 30.53
C LEU A 93 -22.91 -8.48 30.63
N SER A 94 -22.42 -8.96 31.76
CA SER A 94 -22.48 -10.34 32.14
C SER A 94 -23.92 -10.67 32.56
N SER A 95 -24.72 -11.22 31.67
CA SER A 95 -25.92 -11.98 31.99
C SER A 95 -25.63 -13.48 31.81
N PRO A 96 -26.08 -14.35 32.72
CA PRO A 96 -25.70 -15.77 32.75
C PRO A 96 -26.32 -16.63 31.64
N GLU A 97 -27.10 -16.06 30.73
CA GLU A 97 -27.73 -16.81 29.62
C GLU A 97 -26.86 -16.97 28.36
N SER A 98 -25.58 -16.61 28.44
CA SER A 98 -24.77 -16.38 27.23
C SER A 98 -23.76 -17.49 26.85
N ASN A 99 -23.70 -18.62 27.57
CA ASN A 99 -22.66 -19.61 27.28
C ASN A 99 -22.76 -20.23 25.87
N GLY A 100 -23.98 -20.53 25.41
CA GLY A 100 -24.17 -21.08 24.07
C GLY A 100 -23.91 -20.07 22.95
N PHE A 101 -24.27 -18.81 23.18
CA PHE A 101 -24.03 -17.74 22.19
C PHE A 101 -22.56 -17.30 22.16
N ALA A 102 -21.87 -17.37 23.29
CA ALA A 102 -20.44 -17.10 23.37
C ALA A 102 -19.63 -18.15 22.60
N LEU A 103 -19.94 -19.43 22.76
CA LEU A 103 -19.34 -20.53 22.00
C LEU A 103 -19.60 -20.39 20.48
N PHE A 104 -20.85 -20.08 20.11
CA PHE A 104 -21.18 -19.84 18.71
C PHE A 104 -20.38 -18.66 18.13
N LYS A 105 -20.21 -17.58 18.88
CA LYS A 105 -19.41 -16.42 18.46
C LYS A 105 -17.96 -16.81 18.25
N GLU A 106 -17.39 -17.59 19.14
CA GLU A 106 -16.01 -18.07 19.06
C GLU A 106 -15.78 -18.96 17.83
N GLU A 107 -16.62 -19.96 17.62
CA GLU A 107 -16.56 -20.82 16.42
C GLU A 107 -16.75 -20.01 15.13
N PHE A 108 -17.67 -19.03 15.13
CA PHE A 108 -17.90 -18.18 13.96
C PHE A 108 -16.67 -17.31 13.65
N GLU A 109 -15.99 -16.78 14.67
CA GLU A 109 -14.76 -16.00 14.48
C GLU A 109 -13.62 -16.88 13.94
N GLU A 110 -13.49 -18.12 14.40
CA GLU A 110 -12.51 -19.08 13.88
C GLU A 110 -12.76 -19.42 12.41
N ILE A 111 -14.02 -19.69 12.02
CA ILE A 111 -14.39 -19.96 10.64
C ILE A 111 -14.10 -18.74 9.76
N LYS A 112 -14.46 -17.55 10.23
CA LYS A 112 -14.18 -16.28 9.54
C LYS A 112 -12.69 -16.11 9.33
N GLN A 113 -11.90 -16.29 10.37
CA GLN A 113 -10.44 -16.16 10.31
C GLN A 113 -9.86 -17.15 9.30
N HIS A 114 -10.22 -18.42 9.39
CA HIS A 114 -9.76 -19.47 8.48
C HIS A 114 -10.12 -19.15 7.02
N PHE A 115 -11.33 -18.67 6.77
CA PHE A 115 -11.76 -18.26 5.43
C PHE A 115 -10.90 -17.10 4.90
N LEU A 116 -10.68 -16.05 5.71
CA LEU A 116 -9.92 -14.87 5.31
C LEU A 116 -8.43 -15.15 5.14
N GLN A 117 -7.86 -16.10 5.90
CA GLN A 117 -6.48 -16.56 5.75
C GLN A 117 -6.23 -17.26 4.41
N ASN A 118 -7.24 -18.00 3.94
CA ASN A 118 -7.16 -18.72 2.67
C ASN A 118 -7.60 -17.88 1.47
N PHE A 119 -8.02 -16.62 1.69
CA PHE A 119 -8.41 -15.73 0.61
C PHE A 119 -7.24 -14.82 0.20
N PRO A 120 -6.62 -15.02 -0.98
CA PRO A 120 -5.46 -14.24 -1.40
C PRO A 120 -5.85 -12.81 -1.75
N LEU A 121 -5.03 -11.85 -1.36
CA LEU A 121 -5.22 -10.44 -1.68
C LEU A 121 -5.22 -10.18 -3.19
N ALA A 122 -4.48 -10.98 -3.95
CA ALA A 122 -4.40 -10.89 -5.40
C ALA A 122 -5.79 -10.98 -6.09
N GLU A 123 -6.75 -11.70 -5.52
CA GLU A 123 -8.13 -11.73 -6.06
C GLU A 123 -8.83 -10.38 -5.89
N ILE A 124 -8.63 -9.69 -4.76
CA ILE A 124 -9.20 -8.35 -4.54
C ILE A 124 -8.57 -7.33 -5.47
N THR A 125 -7.27 -7.41 -5.72
CA THR A 125 -6.58 -6.46 -6.61
C THR A 125 -7.08 -6.53 -8.04
N LYS A 126 -7.54 -7.69 -8.50
CA LYS A 126 -8.17 -7.85 -9.83
C LYS A 126 -9.48 -7.06 -9.98
N LEU A 127 -10.17 -6.80 -8.87
CA LEU A 127 -11.42 -6.04 -8.85
C LEU A 127 -11.19 -4.52 -8.88
N VAL A 128 -9.96 -4.06 -8.60
CA VAL A 128 -9.63 -2.63 -8.65
C VAL A 128 -9.52 -2.20 -10.11
N PRO A 129 -10.26 -1.16 -10.53
CA PRO A 129 -10.19 -0.68 -11.90
C PRO A 129 -8.79 -0.18 -12.24
N LYS A 130 -8.14 -0.76 -13.23
CA LYS A 130 -6.77 -0.41 -13.65
C LYS A 130 -6.64 1.03 -14.18
N ASN A 131 -7.75 1.64 -14.60
CA ASN A 131 -7.76 2.99 -15.16
C ASN A 131 -7.60 4.12 -14.13
N ILE A 132 -7.65 3.81 -12.85
CA ILE A 132 -7.58 4.84 -11.79
C ILE A 132 -6.20 5.50 -11.71
N PHE A 133 -5.15 4.77 -12.07
CA PHE A 133 -3.77 5.28 -12.10
C PHE A 133 -3.34 5.83 -13.47
N ALA A 134 -4.02 5.42 -14.53
CA ALA A 134 -3.65 5.74 -15.90
C ALA A 134 -3.71 7.25 -16.23
N THR A 135 -4.63 8.00 -15.58
CA THR A 135 -4.85 9.40 -15.92
C THR A 135 -3.76 10.35 -15.45
N GLU A 136 -3.13 10.08 -14.31
CA GLU A 136 -2.07 10.98 -13.79
C GLU A 136 -0.67 10.57 -14.27
N THR A 137 -0.38 9.26 -14.34
CA THR A 137 0.90 8.77 -14.86
C THR A 137 1.02 8.99 -16.37
N ASP A 138 -0.06 8.81 -17.14
CA ASP A 138 -0.10 9.11 -18.56
C ASP A 138 0.12 10.61 -18.84
N PHE A 139 -0.41 11.48 -17.97
CA PHE A 139 -0.18 12.92 -18.05
C PHE A 139 1.29 13.27 -17.76
N LEU A 140 1.87 12.69 -16.71
CA LEU A 140 3.27 12.90 -16.36
C LEU A 140 4.22 12.31 -17.42
N VAL A 141 3.95 11.11 -17.92
CA VAL A 141 4.75 10.49 -18.99
C VAL A 141 4.64 11.26 -20.31
N LYS A 142 3.46 11.81 -20.63
CA LYS A 142 3.27 12.63 -21.86
C LYS A 142 3.89 14.01 -21.76
N HIS A 143 3.94 14.62 -20.57
CA HIS A 143 4.40 16.00 -20.38
C HIS A 143 5.82 16.09 -19.83
N PHE A 144 6.28 15.13 -19.04
CA PHE A 144 7.68 14.93 -18.72
C PHE A 144 8.30 14.00 -19.77
N LYS A 145 8.69 14.54 -20.90
CA LYS A 145 9.69 13.84 -21.72
C LYS A 145 10.89 13.63 -20.82
N PRO A 146 11.33 12.37 -20.55
CA PRO A 146 12.56 12.15 -19.85
C PRO A 146 13.60 12.95 -20.61
N LEU A 147 14.33 13.81 -19.92
CA LEU A 147 15.49 14.50 -20.50
C LEU A 147 16.31 13.42 -21.18
N LEU A 148 16.30 13.46 -22.50
CA LEU A 148 16.99 12.49 -23.34
C LEU A 148 18.39 12.36 -22.79
N LYS A 149 18.88 11.13 -22.60
CA LYS A 149 20.23 10.81 -22.14
C LYS A 149 21.36 11.56 -22.88
N ASN A 150 21.04 12.29 -23.93
CA ASN A 150 21.93 13.03 -24.81
C ASN A 150 22.10 14.51 -24.44
N VAL A 151 21.44 15.02 -23.39
CA VAL A 151 21.56 16.43 -22.97
C VAL A 151 22.65 16.63 -21.90
N LEU A 152 23.08 15.55 -21.25
CA LEU A 152 24.28 15.63 -20.42
C LEU A 152 25.48 15.63 -21.36
N PRO A 153 26.35 16.68 -21.29
CA PRO A 153 27.61 16.63 -21.98
C PRO A 153 28.31 15.34 -21.57
N LYS A 154 28.92 14.62 -22.54
CA LYS A 154 29.76 13.43 -22.28
C LYS A 154 31.01 13.89 -21.53
N ALA A 155 30.85 14.42 -20.34
CA ALA A 155 31.97 14.72 -19.47
C ALA A 155 32.33 13.45 -18.69
N PRO A 156 33.61 13.16 -18.54
CA PRO A 156 34.06 12.03 -17.76
C PRO A 156 33.59 12.19 -16.31
N ASN A 157 32.93 11.15 -15.79
CA ASN A 157 32.34 11.15 -14.44
C ASN A 157 33.36 10.87 -13.33
N SER A 158 34.62 10.63 -13.67
CA SER A 158 35.68 10.37 -12.70
C SER A 158 36.95 11.15 -13.01
N VAL A 159 37.78 11.39 -11.98
CA VAL A 159 39.07 12.07 -12.12
C VAL A 159 40.03 11.30 -13.05
N PHE A 160 39.88 9.99 -13.13
CA PHE A 160 40.68 9.12 -14.02
C PHE A 160 40.28 9.30 -15.50
N ASP A 161 39.01 9.47 -15.78
CA ASP A 161 38.51 9.72 -17.13
C ASP A 161 38.87 11.13 -17.61
N LEU A 162 39.01 12.11 -16.70
CA LEU A 162 39.44 13.46 -17.00
C LEU A 162 40.87 13.49 -17.54
N ALA A 163 41.76 12.68 -16.96
CA ALA A 163 43.16 12.57 -17.40
C ALA A 163 43.28 12.03 -18.83
N ASN A 164 42.50 11.01 -19.18
CA ASN A 164 42.43 10.44 -20.55
C ASN A 164 41.82 11.43 -21.54
N PHE A 165 40.79 12.19 -21.13
CA PHE A 165 40.15 13.21 -21.95
C PHE A 165 41.08 14.40 -22.26
N MET A 166 41.93 14.78 -21.32
CA MET A 166 42.91 15.85 -21.49
C MET A 166 44.03 15.45 -22.42
N GLN A 167 44.46 14.17 -22.40
CA GLN A 167 45.52 13.65 -23.31
C GLN A 167 45.03 13.58 -24.76
N LEU A 168 43.76 13.32 -25.02
CA LEU A 168 43.19 13.28 -26.36
C LEU A 168 43.02 14.67 -27.02
N ARG A 169 43.12 15.75 -26.25
CA ARG A 169 43.10 17.13 -26.77
C ARG A 169 44.46 17.75 -27.02
N ALA A 170 45.52 17.07 -26.61
CA ALA A 170 46.91 17.54 -26.76
C ALA A 170 47.64 16.88 -27.95
N ALA A 171 46.96 16.04 -28.74
CA ALA A 171 47.40 15.44 -29.99
C ALA A 171 46.58 16.00 -31.16
#